data_16729a89b42eb5ba3fd33da469649698
#
_entry.id   16729a89b42eb5ba3fd33da469649698
#
_cell.length_a   1.000
_cell.length_b   1.000
_cell.length_c   1.000
_cell.angle_alpha   90.00
_cell.angle_beta   90.00
_cell.angle_gamma   90.00
#
_symmetry.space_group_name_H-M   'P 1'
#
loop_
_entity.id
_entity.type
_entity.pdbx_description
1 polymer ?
#
loop_
_entity_poly.entity_id
_entity_poly.type
_entity_poly.pdbx_seq_one_letter_code
_entity_poly.pdbx_strand_id
1 'polypeptide(L)'
;MAIKALNPVAPRWYTPHAEEGQENPTRFKIRGLNGTEQGYVWPELRVDDELKTVTGMSGKGLELALRYGLVDWENFENDQGAVAFSPQNFPLVDYALRVELAMCIVAASYVMPEEKKT
;
A
#
# COMPACT_ATOMS: atom_id res chain seq x y z
N MET A 1 -28.31 1.43 14.35
CA MET A 1 -27.14 2.04 13.69
C MET A 1 -26.68 1.16 12.54
N ALA A 2 -26.50 1.75 11.39
CA ALA A 2 -26.11 0.99 10.22
C ALA A 2 -24.62 0.67 10.25
N ILE A 3 -24.28 -0.52 9.75
CA ILE A 3 -22.89 -0.88 9.53
C ILE A 3 -22.44 -0.16 8.27
N LYS A 4 -21.28 0.48 8.34
CA LYS A 4 -20.74 1.19 7.17
C LYS A 4 -20.10 0.23 6.19
N ALA A 5 -20.47 0.39 4.92
CA ALA A 5 -19.76 -0.27 3.85
C ALA A 5 -18.42 0.42 3.62
N LEU A 6 -17.49 -0.31 3.02
CA LEU A 6 -16.24 0.30 2.60
C LEU A 6 -16.51 1.31 1.50
N ASN A 7 -15.87 2.47 1.60
CA ASN A 7 -15.95 3.45 0.55
C ASN A 7 -15.07 3.02 -0.63
N PRO A 8 -15.51 3.29 -1.87
CA PRO A 8 -14.59 3.13 -2.99
C PRO A 8 -13.40 4.05 -2.76
N VAL A 9 -12.21 3.48 -2.74
CA VAL A 9 -11.01 4.26 -2.45
C VAL A 9 -10.40 4.69 -3.78
N ALA A 10 -10.47 6.00 -4.05
CA ALA A 10 -9.81 6.55 -5.23
C ALA A 10 -8.30 6.40 -5.05
N PRO A 11 -7.57 5.98 -6.09
CA PRO A 11 -6.12 5.92 -6.01
C PRO A 11 -5.54 7.30 -5.72
N ARG A 12 -4.46 7.33 -4.95
CA ARG A 12 -3.78 8.58 -4.62
C ARG A 12 -2.27 8.38 -4.75
N TRP A 13 -1.58 9.48 -5.00
CA TRP A 13 -0.14 9.46 -5.08
C TRP A 13 0.47 9.49 -3.68
N TYR A 14 1.46 8.66 -3.47
CA TYR A 14 2.21 8.56 -2.22
C TYR A 14 3.68 8.81 -2.51
N THR A 15 4.28 9.70 -1.72
CA THR A 15 5.70 9.98 -1.80
C THR A 15 6.41 9.19 -0.69
N PRO A 16 7.29 8.24 -1.03
CA PRO A 16 8.02 7.51 0.00
C PRO A 16 8.84 8.44 0.89
N HIS A 17 9.06 8.00 2.12
CA HIS A 17 9.79 8.81 3.10
C HIS A 17 11.17 9.23 2.58
N ALA A 18 11.86 8.35 1.87
CA ALA A 18 13.19 8.65 1.34
C ALA A 18 13.20 9.74 0.28
N GLU A 19 12.03 10.03 -0.32
CA GLU A 19 11.91 11.02 -1.39
C GLU A 19 11.29 12.32 -0.93
N GLU A 20 10.90 12.42 0.33
CA GLU A 20 10.28 13.63 0.84
C GLU A 20 11.25 14.81 0.73
N GLY A 21 10.74 15.93 0.25
CA GLY A 21 11.53 17.13 0.08
C GLY A 21 12.33 17.19 -1.21
N GLN A 22 12.32 16.13 -2.01
CA GLN A 22 12.98 16.14 -3.32
C GLN A 22 12.19 16.95 -4.30
N GLU A 23 12.90 17.57 -5.25
CA GLU A 23 12.26 18.42 -6.23
C GLU A 23 11.39 17.64 -7.23
N ASN A 24 11.82 16.45 -7.56
CA ASN A 24 11.12 15.62 -8.55
C ASN A 24 11.06 14.19 -8.03
N PRO A 25 10.28 13.96 -6.97
CA PRO A 25 10.34 12.68 -6.27
C PRO A 25 9.76 11.54 -7.07
N THR A 26 10.28 10.34 -6.81
CA THR A 26 9.60 9.12 -7.22
C THR A 26 8.34 9.02 -6.39
N ARG A 27 7.21 8.80 -7.04
CA ARG A 27 5.94 8.63 -6.33
C ARG A 27 5.25 7.39 -6.83
N PHE A 28 4.45 6.80 -5.95
CA PHE A 28 3.70 5.59 -6.24
C PHE A 28 2.22 5.85 -6.02
N LYS A 29 1.41 5.40 -6.97
CA LYS A 29 -0.04 5.57 -6.86
C LYS A 29 -0.60 4.32 -6.21
N ILE A 30 -1.28 4.52 -5.09
CA ILE A 30 -1.82 3.41 -4.30
C ILE A 30 -3.31 3.58 -4.08
N ARG A 31 -3.98 2.46 -3.80
CA ARG A 31 -5.39 2.46 -3.38
C ARG A 31 -5.57 1.48 -2.24
N GLY A 32 -6.65 1.65 -1.51
CA GLY A 32 -7.04 0.68 -0.49
C GLY A 32 -7.63 -0.57 -1.13
N LEU A 33 -7.65 -1.65 -0.35
CA LEU A 33 -8.16 -2.94 -0.79
C LEU A 33 -9.65 -3.05 -0.50
N ASN A 34 -10.40 -3.69 -1.41
CA ASN A 34 -11.80 -4.00 -1.15
C ASN A 34 -11.91 -5.23 -0.24
N GLY A 35 -13.16 -5.59 0.15
CA GLY A 35 -13.37 -6.66 1.11
C GLY A 35 -12.83 -8.02 0.64
N THR A 36 -12.95 -8.32 -0.64
CA THR A 36 -12.44 -9.58 -1.18
C THR A 36 -10.91 -9.62 -1.11
N GLU A 37 -10.28 -8.52 -1.50
CA GLU A 37 -8.82 -8.42 -1.45
C GLU A 37 -8.31 -8.45 -0.01
N GLN A 38 -9.01 -7.82 0.91
CA GLN A 38 -8.69 -7.89 2.33
C GLN A 38 -8.71 -9.34 2.81
N GLY A 39 -9.66 -10.13 2.32
CA GLY A 39 -9.74 -11.54 2.69
C GLY A 39 -8.52 -12.35 2.28
N TYR A 40 -7.81 -11.91 1.26
CA TYR A 40 -6.56 -12.57 0.85
C TYR A 40 -5.35 -12.03 1.60
N VAL A 41 -5.36 -10.77 2.00
CA VAL A 41 -4.18 -10.14 2.60
C VAL A 41 -4.19 -10.21 4.12
N TRP A 42 -5.35 -9.99 4.76
CA TRP A 42 -5.45 -9.96 6.23
C TRP A 42 -4.90 -11.21 6.92
N PRO A 43 -5.14 -12.44 6.40
CA PRO A 43 -4.57 -13.63 7.05
C PRO A 43 -3.04 -13.66 7.04
N GLU A 44 -2.41 -12.86 6.20
CA GLU A 44 -0.96 -12.81 6.08
C GLU A 44 -0.33 -11.71 6.93
N LEU A 45 -1.15 -10.92 7.63
CA LEU A 45 -0.64 -9.83 8.46
C LEU A 45 -0.17 -10.34 9.81
N ARG A 46 0.86 -9.69 10.34
CA ARG A 46 1.31 -9.90 11.71
C ARG A 46 0.80 -8.74 12.54
N VAL A 47 0.09 -9.08 13.61
CA VAL A 47 -0.56 -8.08 14.45
C VAL A 47 -0.03 -8.21 15.87
N ASP A 48 0.29 -7.07 16.47
CA ASP A 48 0.61 -7.02 17.90
C ASP A 48 -0.71 -6.97 18.66
N ASP A 49 -0.97 -8.01 19.48
CA ASP A 49 -2.24 -8.13 20.18
C ASP A 49 -2.45 -7.06 21.22
N GLU A 50 -1.38 -6.63 21.87
CA GLU A 50 -1.48 -5.59 22.90
C GLU A 50 -1.76 -4.22 22.30
N LEU A 51 -1.02 -3.89 21.24
CA LEU A 51 -1.13 -2.58 20.61
C LEU A 51 -2.22 -2.53 19.56
N LYS A 52 -2.75 -3.67 19.16
CA LYS A 52 -3.76 -3.77 18.09
C LYS A 52 -3.28 -3.14 16.79
N THR A 53 -2.00 -3.28 16.51
CA THR A 53 -1.38 -2.70 15.32
C THR A 53 -0.78 -3.78 14.44
N VAL A 54 -0.77 -3.51 13.15
CA VAL A 54 -0.10 -4.37 12.17
C VAL A 54 1.39 -4.08 12.24
N THR A 55 2.19 -5.10 12.52
CA THR A 55 3.64 -4.95 12.64
C THR A 55 4.38 -5.48 11.41
N GLY A 56 3.69 -6.14 10.50
CA GLY A 56 4.32 -6.67 9.30
C GLY A 56 3.41 -7.63 8.59
N MET A 57 3.95 -8.33 7.61
CA MET A 57 3.20 -9.33 6.88
C MET A 57 4.15 -10.35 6.27
N SER A 58 3.61 -11.50 5.87
CA SER A 58 4.39 -12.52 5.18
C SER A 58 4.76 -12.03 3.78
N GLY A 59 5.71 -12.72 3.15
CA GLY A 59 6.07 -12.43 1.76
C GLY A 59 4.88 -12.53 0.81
N LYS A 60 4.00 -13.48 1.06
CA LYS A 60 2.78 -13.64 0.26
C LYS A 60 1.85 -12.45 0.45
N GLY A 61 1.69 -11.99 1.68
CA GLY A 61 0.86 -10.82 1.97
C GLY A 61 1.39 -9.58 1.31
N LEU A 62 2.71 -9.40 1.37
CA LEU A 62 3.38 -8.28 0.72
C LEU A 62 3.11 -8.28 -0.78
N GLU A 63 3.29 -9.42 -1.42
CA GLU A 63 3.08 -9.56 -2.84
C GLU A 63 1.63 -9.26 -3.24
N LEU A 64 0.67 -9.80 -2.48
CA LEU A 64 -0.73 -9.60 -2.76
C LEU A 64 -1.15 -8.15 -2.54
N ALA A 65 -0.68 -7.53 -1.45
CA ALA A 65 -1.01 -6.14 -1.18
C ALA A 65 -0.55 -5.22 -2.32
N LEU A 66 0.66 -5.45 -2.82
CA LEU A 66 1.18 -4.64 -3.92
C LEU A 66 0.44 -4.94 -5.22
N ARG A 67 0.12 -6.20 -5.47
CA ARG A 67 -0.58 -6.58 -6.69
C ARG A 67 -1.93 -5.89 -6.80
N TYR A 68 -2.67 -5.81 -5.70
CA TYR A 68 -3.98 -5.20 -5.70
C TYR A 68 -3.95 -3.70 -5.46
N GLY A 69 -3.00 -3.21 -4.68
CA GLY A 69 -3.02 -1.85 -4.20
C GLY A 69 -2.06 -0.88 -4.87
N LEU A 70 -1.04 -1.38 -5.55
CA LEU A 70 -0.11 -0.51 -6.28
C LEU A 70 -0.60 -0.37 -7.71
N VAL A 71 -0.91 0.86 -8.12
CA VAL A 71 -1.65 1.12 -9.35
C VAL A 71 -0.76 1.75 -10.43
N ASP A 72 0.23 2.52 -10.01
CA ASP A 72 1.11 3.21 -10.96
C ASP A 72 2.32 3.76 -10.21
N TRP A 73 3.30 4.24 -10.94
CA TRP A 73 4.39 5.02 -10.36
C TRP A 73 4.88 6.03 -11.38
N GLU A 74 5.66 7.00 -10.90
CA GLU A 74 6.27 8.00 -11.76
C GLU A 74 7.68 8.32 -11.25
N ASN A 75 8.55 8.76 -12.15
CA ASN A 75 9.93 9.12 -11.82
C ASN A 75 10.69 7.99 -11.15
N PHE A 76 10.44 6.76 -11.60
CA PHE A 76 11.10 5.56 -11.09
C PHE A 76 12.04 5.04 -12.17
N GLU A 77 13.33 4.98 -11.83
CA GLU A 77 14.33 4.61 -12.82
C GLU A 77 15.50 3.88 -12.18
N ASN A 78 16.23 3.17 -12.99
CA ASN A 78 17.49 2.54 -12.60
C ASN A 78 18.56 2.92 -13.61
N ASP A 79 19.74 2.27 -13.56
CA ASP A 79 20.85 2.59 -14.46
C ASP A 79 20.53 2.41 -15.92
N GLN A 80 19.47 1.68 -16.22
CA GLN A 80 19.06 1.41 -17.60
C GLN A 80 17.98 2.37 -18.09
N GLY A 81 17.55 3.30 -17.25
CA GLY A 81 16.54 4.28 -17.59
C GLY A 81 15.25 4.11 -16.84
N ALA A 82 14.18 4.73 -17.34
CA ALA A 82 12.88 4.69 -16.69
C ALA A 82 12.34 3.26 -16.64
N VAL A 83 11.77 2.91 -15.49
CA VAL A 83 11.15 1.59 -15.27
C VAL A 83 9.66 1.74 -15.50
N ALA A 84 9.13 1.03 -16.50
CA ALA A 84 7.71 1.08 -16.80
C ALA A 84 6.90 0.41 -15.69
N PHE A 85 5.72 0.96 -15.42
CA PHE A 85 4.84 0.35 -14.44
C PHE A 85 4.31 -0.98 -14.98
N SER A 86 4.59 -2.05 -14.25
CA SER A 86 4.08 -3.38 -14.58
C SER A 86 4.29 -4.26 -13.34
N PRO A 87 3.35 -5.16 -13.03
CA PRO A 87 3.58 -6.11 -11.94
C PRO A 87 4.85 -6.92 -12.13
N GLN A 88 5.28 -7.15 -13.36
CA GLN A 88 6.53 -7.85 -13.64
C GLN A 88 7.75 -7.08 -13.15
N ASN A 89 7.62 -5.77 -12.99
CA ASN A 89 8.70 -4.91 -12.53
C ASN A 89 8.66 -4.63 -11.03
N PHE A 90 7.69 -5.20 -10.29
CA PHE A 90 7.63 -5.04 -8.84
C PHE A 90 8.89 -5.54 -8.15
N PRO A 91 9.54 -6.62 -8.61
CA PRO A 91 10.81 -7.04 -7.99
C PRO A 91 11.94 -6.01 -8.09
N LEU A 92 11.79 -5.00 -8.95
CA LEU A 92 12.77 -3.93 -9.06
C LEU A 92 12.59 -2.86 -7.98
N VAL A 93 11.49 -2.93 -7.23
CA VAL A 93 11.27 -2.05 -6.08
C VAL A 93 11.99 -2.67 -4.89
N ASP A 94 12.82 -1.86 -4.22
CA ASP A 94 13.55 -2.34 -3.05
C ASP A 94 12.61 -2.92 -2.00
N TYR A 95 13.07 -3.95 -1.28
CA TYR A 95 12.24 -4.65 -0.33
C TYR A 95 11.67 -3.74 0.76
N ALA A 96 12.52 -2.86 1.32
CA ALA A 96 12.06 -1.95 2.36
C ALA A 96 10.97 -1.01 1.84
N LEU A 97 11.12 -0.55 0.61
CA LEU A 97 10.11 0.30 -0.02
C LEU A 97 8.83 -0.48 -0.30
N ARG A 98 8.94 -1.73 -0.73
CA ARG A 98 7.75 -2.56 -0.93
C ARG A 98 6.97 -2.73 0.38
N VAL A 99 7.68 -2.91 1.49
CA VAL A 99 7.03 -3.00 2.80
C VAL A 99 6.32 -1.68 3.14
N GLU A 100 7.00 -0.57 2.93
CA GLU A 100 6.41 0.75 3.19
C GLU A 100 5.12 0.93 2.38
N LEU A 101 5.16 0.64 1.08
CA LEU A 101 4.00 0.78 0.22
C LEU A 101 2.87 -0.16 0.63
N ALA A 102 3.19 -1.41 0.96
CA ALA A 102 2.19 -2.38 1.36
C ALA A 102 1.51 -1.95 2.67
N MET A 103 2.26 -1.42 3.62
CA MET A 103 1.68 -0.93 4.87
C MET A 103 0.77 0.26 4.63
N CYS A 104 1.14 1.14 3.71
CA CYS A 104 0.28 2.27 3.33
C CYS A 104 -1.02 1.79 2.68
N ILE A 105 -0.93 0.76 1.83
CA ILE A 105 -2.11 0.18 1.20
C ILE A 105 -3.03 -0.45 2.24
N VAL A 106 -2.46 -1.19 3.18
CA VAL A 106 -3.25 -1.79 4.27
C VAL A 106 -3.92 -0.72 5.10
N ALA A 107 -3.17 0.33 5.47
CA ALA A 107 -3.73 1.42 6.26
C ALA A 107 -4.87 2.14 5.53
N ALA A 108 -4.75 2.32 4.23
CA ALA A 108 -5.78 2.96 3.42
C ALA A 108 -7.04 2.11 3.27
N SER A 109 -6.96 0.82 3.63
CA SER A 109 -8.05 -0.13 3.42
C SER A 109 -9.01 -0.21 4.59
N TYR A 110 -8.68 0.41 5.73
CA TYR A 110 -9.56 0.37 6.90
C TYR A 110 -10.61 1.46 6.85
N VAL A 111 -11.77 1.17 7.46
CA VAL A 111 -12.74 2.21 7.77
C VAL A 111 -12.22 2.93 9.01
N MET A 112 -11.85 4.19 8.85
CA MET A 112 -11.19 4.94 9.91
C MET A 112 -12.17 5.28 11.04
N PRO A 113 -11.77 5.06 12.30
CA PRO A 113 -12.63 5.40 13.43
C PRO A 113 -13.04 6.86 13.49
N GLU A 114 -12.15 7.76 13.08
CA GLU A 114 -12.45 9.19 13.10
C GLU A 114 -13.59 9.57 12.16
N GLU A 115 -13.83 8.79 11.15
CA GLU A 115 -14.97 8.99 10.27
C GLU A 115 -16.29 8.78 11.02
N LYS A 116 -16.24 8.03 12.12
CA LYS A 116 -17.41 7.72 12.89
C LYS A 116 -17.72 8.77 13.93
N LYS A 117 -16.70 9.51 14.36
CA LYS A 117 -16.90 10.51 15.41
C LYS A 117 -17.15 11.91 14.88
N THR A 118 -16.98 12.10 13.61
CA THR A 118 -17.29 13.40 12.98
C THR A 118 -18.71 13.40 12.38
#